data_b30ba7786b312c620ceceb1211d1db54
#
_entry.id   b30ba7786b312c620ceceb1211d1db54
#
_cell.length_a   1.000
_cell.length_b   1.000
_cell.length_c   1.000
_cell.angle_alpha   90.00
_cell.angle_beta   90.00
_cell.angle_gamma   90.00
#
_symmetry.space_group_name_H-M   'P 1'
#
loop_
_entity.id
_entity.type
_entity.pdbx_description
1 polymer ?
#
loop_
_entity_poly.entity_id
_entity_poly.type
_entity_poly.pdbx_seq_one_letter_code
_entity_poly.pdbx_strand_id
1 'polypeptide(L)'
;TFRERELPVATISTADFKNGMGLKIDGKYYTIVEFQHVKPGKGGAFVRYKIKDLRDGRTIDQTCNAGSKFENVQLITKEMQYLYTDGDAFYFMDTETYDQIPVSDSYIGEKVKWLKENDICQLLYADEELLGVNPPMFIEVEITETEPGFKGDTVQGGTKPAVIETGATIQVPMYLNQGERIKVDTRTGKFVQRL
;
A
#
# COMPACT_ATOMS: atom_id res chain seq x y z
N THR A 1 6.75 10.30 36.68
CA THR A 1 6.21 9.00 36.25
C THR A 1 4.92 9.30 35.51
N PHE A 2 5.02 9.52 34.19
CA PHE A 2 3.87 9.60 33.30
C PHE A 2 3.32 8.16 33.17
N ARG A 3 2.16 7.90 33.72
CA ARG A 3 1.38 6.72 33.37
C ARG A 3 0.92 6.90 31.92
N GLU A 4 1.44 6.07 31.02
CA GLU A 4 0.80 5.86 29.73
C GLU A 4 -0.66 5.52 30.00
N ARG A 5 -1.56 6.37 29.54
CA ARG A 5 -3.00 6.04 29.51
C ARG A 5 -3.12 4.99 28.41
N GLU A 6 -3.19 3.72 28.80
CA GLU A 6 -3.71 2.70 27.90
C GLU A 6 -5.12 3.14 27.48
N LEU A 7 -5.24 3.51 26.21
CA LEU A 7 -6.54 3.78 25.62
C LEU A 7 -7.36 2.47 25.71
N PRO A 8 -8.64 2.54 26.07
CA PRO A 8 -9.45 1.35 26.17
C PRO A 8 -9.48 0.65 24.81
N VAL A 9 -9.01 -0.60 24.78
CA VAL A 9 -9.04 -1.45 23.59
C VAL A 9 -10.48 -1.63 23.17
N ALA A 10 -10.85 -1.12 21.99
CA ALA A 10 -12.18 -1.31 21.44
C ALA A 10 -12.36 -2.78 21.02
N THR A 11 -13.28 -3.48 21.65
CA THR A 11 -13.58 -4.89 21.36
C THR A 11 -14.88 -4.99 20.58
N ILE A 12 -14.86 -5.72 19.46
CA ILE A 12 -16.04 -6.03 18.65
C ILE A 12 -16.29 -7.53 18.61
N SER A 13 -17.51 -7.93 18.28
CA SER A 13 -17.87 -9.32 18.02
C SER A 13 -18.00 -9.57 16.51
N THR A 14 -18.09 -10.83 16.12
CA THR A 14 -18.34 -11.19 14.71
C THR A 14 -19.65 -10.64 14.16
N ALA A 15 -20.62 -10.29 15.05
CA ALA A 15 -21.86 -9.65 14.62
C ALA A 15 -21.67 -8.22 14.10
N ASP A 16 -20.58 -7.58 14.50
CA ASP A 16 -20.24 -6.19 14.14
C ASP A 16 -19.36 -6.13 12.89
N PHE A 17 -18.96 -7.26 12.33
CA PHE A 17 -18.04 -7.30 11.18
C PHE A 17 -18.56 -6.51 9.99
N LYS A 18 -17.67 -5.71 9.40
CA LYS A 18 -17.87 -5.00 8.15
C LYS A 18 -16.59 -5.07 7.33
N ASN A 19 -16.72 -5.12 6.02
CA ASN A 19 -15.58 -5.05 5.13
C ASN A 19 -14.84 -3.72 5.32
N GLY A 20 -13.50 -3.77 5.35
CA GLY A 20 -12.66 -2.63 5.61
C GLY A 20 -12.38 -2.33 7.08
N MET A 21 -13.00 -3.04 8.04
CA MET A 21 -12.69 -2.87 9.46
C MET A 21 -11.28 -3.33 9.79
N GLY A 22 -10.60 -2.60 10.67
CA GLY A 22 -9.28 -2.94 11.20
C GLY A 22 -9.38 -3.87 12.40
N LEU A 23 -8.60 -4.92 12.41
CA LEU A 23 -8.47 -5.87 13.52
C LEU A 23 -6.99 -5.97 13.94
N LYS A 24 -6.77 -6.14 15.24
CA LYS A 24 -5.47 -6.52 15.78
C LYS A 24 -5.56 -7.95 16.31
N ILE A 25 -4.73 -8.83 15.77
CA ILE A 25 -4.67 -10.26 16.12
C ILE A 25 -3.21 -10.63 16.33
N ASP A 26 -2.86 -11.10 17.52
CA ASP A 26 -1.49 -11.49 17.88
C ASP A 26 -0.44 -10.41 17.58
N GLY A 27 -0.77 -9.14 17.85
CA GLY A 27 0.12 -8.00 17.62
C GLY A 27 0.26 -7.56 16.17
N LYS A 28 -0.46 -8.18 15.23
CA LYS A 28 -0.48 -7.81 13.82
C LYS A 28 -1.79 -7.13 13.45
N TYR A 29 -1.71 -6.26 12.44
CA TYR A 29 -2.84 -5.47 11.97
C TYR A 29 -3.39 -6.02 10.66
N TYR A 30 -4.71 -6.21 10.63
CA TYR A 30 -5.44 -6.77 9.50
C TYR A 30 -6.63 -5.89 9.13
N THR A 31 -7.09 -6.00 7.90
CA THR A 31 -8.39 -5.48 7.49
C THR A 31 -9.28 -6.63 7.02
N ILE A 32 -10.59 -6.57 7.35
CA ILE A 32 -11.57 -7.54 6.87
C ILE A 32 -11.85 -7.28 5.40
N VAL A 33 -11.58 -8.28 4.56
CA VAL A 33 -11.87 -8.22 3.11
C VAL A 33 -13.29 -8.69 2.83
N GLU A 34 -13.66 -9.85 3.40
CA GLU A 34 -14.99 -10.42 3.27
C GLU A 34 -15.29 -11.33 4.47
N PHE A 35 -16.55 -11.57 4.76
CA PHE A 35 -16.97 -12.48 5.80
C PHE A 35 -18.33 -13.09 5.48
N GLN A 36 -18.59 -14.27 6.06
CA GLN A 36 -19.83 -15.00 5.90
C GLN A 36 -20.24 -15.67 7.21
N HIS A 37 -21.46 -15.39 7.67
CA HIS A 37 -22.07 -16.10 8.78
C HIS A 37 -22.66 -17.41 8.29
N VAL A 38 -22.27 -18.52 8.93
CA VAL A 38 -22.76 -19.87 8.60
C VAL A 38 -23.52 -20.44 9.78
N LYS A 39 -24.76 -20.80 9.54
CA LYS A 39 -25.64 -21.49 10.53
C LYS A 39 -25.90 -22.89 10.01
N PRO A 40 -25.12 -23.91 10.40
CA PRO A 40 -25.35 -25.28 9.98
C PRO A 40 -26.63 -25.82 10.66
N GLY A 41 -27.30 -26.75 10.02
CA GLY A 41 -28.51 -27.39 10.60
C GLY A 41 -28.24 -28.19 11.84
N LYS A 42 -27.01 -28.66 12.05
CA LYS A 42 -26.52 -29.31 13.27
C LYS A 42 -25.14 -28.70 13.61
N GLY A 43 -24.96 -28.31 14.89
CA GLY A 43 -23.74 -27.71 15.38
C GLY A 43 -23.84 -26.19 15.64
N GLY A 44 -22.81 -25.59 16.21
CA GLY A 44 -22.74 -24.16 16.52
C GLY A 44 -22.59 -23.28 15.27
N ALA A 45 -23.15 -22.09 15.28
CA ALA A 45 -22.93 -21.11 14.25
C ALA A 45 -21.47 -20.64 14.24
N PHE A 46 -20.92 -20.43 13.07
CA PHE A 46 -19.54 -19.95 12.89
C PHE A 46 -19.47 -18.89 11.79
N VAL A 47 -18.35 -18.17 11.75
CA VAL A 47 -18.09 -17.16 10.75
C VAL A 47 -16.80 -17.52 10.01
N ARG A 48 -16.89 -17.60 8.69
CA ARG A 48 -15.74 -17.61 7.78
C ARG A 48 -15.40 -16.17 7.43
N TYR A 49 -14.15 -15.81 7.50
CA TYR A 49 -13.75 -14.46 7.16
C TYR A 49 -12.38 -14.45 6.52
N LYS A 50 -12.19 -13.51 5.62
CA LYS A 50 -10.93 -13.27 4.92
C LYS A 50 -10.37 -11.96 5.39
N ILE A 51 -9.13 -11.98 5.84
CA ILE A 51 -8.40 -10.80 6.32
C ILE A 51 -7.15 -10.59 5.51
N LYS A 52 -6.78 -9.32 5.32
CA LYS A 52 -5.55 -8.92 4.66
C LYS A 52 -4.61 -8.31 5.69
N ASP A 53 -3.39 -8.84 5.76
CA ASP A 53 -2.31 -8.26 6.57
C ASP A 53 -1.96 -6.88 6.00
N LEU A 54 -1.92 -5.86 6.87
CA LEU A 54 -1.72 -4.47 6.45
C LEU A 54 -0.24 -4.11 6.25
N ARG A 55 0.69 -4.98 6.65
CA ARG A 55 2.13 -4.78 6.44
C ARG A 55 2.62 -5.48 5.18
N ASP A 56 2.30 -6.77 5.02
CA ASP A 56 2.80 -7.57 3.89
C ASP A 56 1.80 -7.75 2.74
N GLY A 57 0.54 -7.36 2.97
CA GLY A 57 -0.53 -7.42 1.97
C GLY A 57 -1.09 -8.81 1.71
N ARG A 58 -0.66 -9.83 2.45
CA ARG A 58 -1.15 -11.21 2.29
C ARG A 58 -2.58 -11.34 2.78
N THR A 59 -3.35 -12.13 2.06
CA THR A 59 -4.73 -12.44 2.43
C THR A 59 -4.80 -13.84 3.02
N ILE A 60 -5.51 -13.97 4.14
CA ILE A 60 -5.62 -15.21 4.92
C ILE A 60 -7.11 -15.52 5.14
N ASP A 61 -7.50 -16.76 4.87
CA ASP A 61 -8.83 -17.28 5.22
C ASP A 61 -8.83 -17.82 6.66
N GLN A 62 -9.83 -17.41 7.44
CA GLN A 62 -9.98 -17.78 8.84
C GLN A 62 -11.42 -18.22 9.14
N THR A 63 -11.58 -18.95 10.22
CA THR A 63 -12.89 -19.36 10.74
C THR A 63 -12.91 -19.22 12.25
N CYS A 64 -14.00 -18.68 12.79
CA CYS A 64 -14.18 -18.58 14.24
C CYS A 64 -15.64 -18.87 14.60
N ASN A 65 -15.89 -19.14 15.88
CA ASN A 65 -17.26 -19.29 16.37
C ASN A 65 -18.04 -17.97 16.28
N ALA A 66 -19.32 -18.04 16.01
CA ALA A 66 -20.18 -16.88 16.07
C ALA A 66 -20.14 -16.26 17.48
N GLY A 67 -20.00 -14.92 17.53
CA GLY A 67 -19.84 -14.19 18.78
C GLY A 67 -18.43 -14.09 19.32
N SER A 68 -17.42 -14.67 18.64
CA SER A 68 -16.00 -14.44 18.97
C SER A 68 -15.68 -12.95 18.98
N LYS A 69 -14.84 -12.54 19.92
CA LYS A 69 -14.45 -11.15 20.12
C LYS A 69 -13.07 -10.87 19.51
N PHE A 70 -12.91 -9.68 18.98
CA PHE A 70 -11.68 -9.20 18.36
C PHE A 70 -11.36 -7.79 18.83
N GLU A 71 -10.08 -7.47 18.91
CA GLU A 71 -9.62 -6.11 19.09
C GLU A 71 -9.82 -5.33 17.79
N ASN A 72 -10.64 -4.29 17.85
CA ASN A 72 -10.88 -3.39 16.73
C ASN A 72 -9.90 -2.23 16.78
N VAL A 73 -9.30 -1.89 15.65
CA VAL A 73 -8.39 -0.74 15.49
C VAL A 73 -8.95 0.20 14.44
N GLN A 74 -8.77 1.50 14.67
CA GLN A 74 -9.16 2.51 13.71
C GLN A 74 -8.08 2.64 12.63
N LEU A 75 -8.45 2.38 11.38
CA LEU A 75 -7.58 2.59 10.23
C LEU A 75 -7.78 4.00 9.70
N ILE A 76 -6.69 4.74 9.62
CA ILE A 76 -6.66 6.12 9.12
C ILE A 76 -5.64 6.21 8.01
N THR A 77 -6.00 6.81 6.89
CA THR A 77 -5.09 7.15 5.81
C THR A 77 -4.88 8.65 5.79
N LYS A 78 -3.62 9.09 5.87
CA LYS A 78 -3.23 10.50 5.75
C LYS A 78 -2.52 10.73 4.42
N GLU A 79 -2.85 11.83 3.75
CA GLU A 79 -2.14 12.29 2.57
C GLU A 79 -0.95 13.15 3.00
N MET A 80 0.25 12.72 2.62
CA MET A 80 1.49 13.43 2.95
C MET A 80 2.35 13.56 1.70
N GLN A 81 2.99 14.70 1.54
CA GLN A 81 3.90 14.97 0.45
C GLN A 81 5.27 14.36 0.75
N TYR A 82 5.78 13.54 -0.16
CA TYR A 82 7.16 13.09 -0.08
C TYR A 82 8.11 14.24 -0.44
N LEU A 83 9.05 14.54 0.43
CA LEU A 83 10.00 15.63 0.23
C LEU A 83 11.34 15.13 -0.31
N TYR A 84 12.07 14.35 0.47
CA TYR A 84 13.40 13.85 0.16
C TYR A 84 13.80 12.68 1.06
N THR A 85 14.95 12.09 0.77
CA THR A 85 15.65 11.17 1.67
C THR A 85 17.06 11.69 1.96
N ASP A 86 17.54 11.48 3.18
CA ASP A 86 18.93 11.71 3.58
C ASP A 86 19.78 10.43 3.57
N GLY A 87 19.17 9.31 3.16
CA GLY A 87 19.78 7.99 3.15
C GLY A 87 19.43 7.13 4.39
N ASP A 88 19.10 7.76 5.52
CA ASP A 88 18.68 7.07 6.75
C ASP A 88 17.16 7.04 6.89
N ALA A 89 16.47 8.09 6.44
CA ALA A 89 15.02 8.22 6.51
C ALA A 89 14.45 8.89 5.26
N PHE A 90 13.15 8.69 5.06
CA PHE A 90 12.35 9.37 4.06
C PHE A 90 11.46 10.39 4.75
N TYR A 91 11.50 11.63 4.29
CA TYR A 91 10.79 12.74 4.92
C TYR A 91 9.49 13.03 4.18
N PHE A 92 8.40 13.02 4.94
CA PHE A 92 7.05 13.33 4.47
C PHE A 92 6.50 14.54 5.22
N MET A 93 5.76 15.37 4.52
CA MET A 93 5.12 16.55 5.08
C MET A 93 3.60 16.38 5.00
N ASP A 94 2.95 16.59 6.12
CA ASP A 94 1.48 16.64 6.19
C ASP A 94 0.99 17.84 5.37
N THR A 95 0.04 17.61 4.47
CA THR A 95 -0.45 18.65 3.56
C THR A 95 -1.38 19.66 4.24
N GLU A 96 -1.86 19.37 5.44
CA GLU A 96 -2.74 20.24 6.22
C GLU A 96 -1.98 21.03 7.27
N THR A 97 -1.12 20.36 8.05
CA THR A 97 -0.40 20.96 9.18
C THR A 97 1.00 21.45 8.82
N TYR A 98 1.55 20.98 7.68
CA TYR A 98 2.93 21.21 7.23
C TYR A 98 4.00 20.61 8.15
N ASP A 99 3.61 19.75 9.09
CA ASP A 99 4.56 19.04 9.94
C ASP A 99 5.31 17.99 9.11
N GLN A 100 6.61 17.90 9.34
CA GLN A 100 7.47 16.93 8.67
C GLN A 100 7.77 15.77 9.60
N ILE A 101 7.68 14.56 9.09
CA ILE A 101 8.00 13.33 9.81
C ILE A 101 9.04 12.50 9.07
N PRO A 102 10.01 11.92 9.77
CA PRO A 102 10.90 10.90 9.20
C PRO A 102 10.21 9.55 9.21
N VAL A 103 10.32 8.82 8.11
CA VAL A 103 9.78 7.46 7.94
C VAL A 103 10.92 6.53 7.57
N SER A 104 11.07 5.43 8.32
CA SER A 104 12.07 4.42 8.03
C SER A 104 11.75 3.65 6.74
N ASP A 105 12.80 3.24 6.04
CA ASP A 105 12.72 2.38 4.85
C ASP A 105 11.84 1.13 5.05
N SER A 106 11.85 0.57 6.26
CA SER A 106 11.04 -0.62 6.60
C SER A 106 9.52 -0.45 6.40
N TYR A 107 9.00 0.79 6.46
CA TYR A 107 7.59 1.09 6.21
C TYR A 107 7.25 1.27 4.74
N ILE A 108 8.26 1.49 3.90
CA ILE A 108 8.12 1.75 2.46
C ILE A 108 8.46 0.49 1.66
N GLY A 109 9.57 -0.17 2.00
CA GLY A 109 10.05 -1.38 1.36
C GLY A 109 10.30 -1.18 -0.13
N GLU A 110 9.92 -2.15 -0.94
CA GLU A 110 10.14 -2.09 -2.41
C GLU A 110 9.40 -0.95 -3.12
N LYS A 111 8.48 -0.27 -2.45
CA LYS A 111 7.76 0.88 -3.00
C LYS A 111 8.62 2.13 -3.12
N VAL A 112 9.81 2.14 -2.49
CA VAL A 112 10.82 3.22 -2.62
C VAL A 112 11.06 3.59 -4.08
N LYS A 113 11.12 2.61 -4.96
CA LYS A 113 11.32 2.81 -6.41
C LYS A 113 10.21 3.61 -7.12
N TRP A 114 9.09 3.84 -6.45
CA TRP A 114 7.97 4.63 -6.98
C TRP A 114 7.82 5.99 -6.31
N LEU A 115 8.67 6.32 -5.34
CA LEU A 115 8.65 7.61 -4.68
C LEU A 115 9.33 8.66 -5.57
N LYS A 116 8.59 9.72 -5.84
CA LYS A 116 9.09 10.90 -6.52
C LYS A 116 8.87 12.11 -5.63
N GLU A 117 9.87 12.98 -5.54
CA GLU A 117 9.78 14.22 -4.76
C GLU A 117 8.56 15.05 -5.16
N ASN A 118 7.89 15.59 -4.16
CA ASN A 118 6.65 16.36 -4.24
C ASN A 118 5.38 15.57 -4.57
N ASP A 119 5.45 14.26 -4.79
CA ASP A 119 4.26 13.45 -4.96
C ASP A 119 3.51 13.27 -3.62
N ILE A 120 2.19 13.22 -3.70
CA ILE A 120 1.33 12.96 -2.55
C ILE A 120 1.20 11.46 -2.35
N CYS A 121 1.71 10.99 -1.22
CA CYS A 121 1.65 9.58 -0.79
C CYS A 121 0.57 9.38 0.27
N GLN A 122 0.10 8.17 0.40
CA GLN A 122 -0.85 7.78 1.44
C GLN A 122 -0.14 7.00 2.53
N LEU A 123 -0.15 7.54 3.75
CA LEU A 123 0.39 6.89 4.95
C LEU A 123 -0.76 6.25 5.72
N LEU A 124 -0.68 4.93 5.90
CA LEU A 124 -1.69 4.16 6.61
C LEU A 124 -1.32 4.03 8.09
N TYR A 125 -2.24 4.40 8.95
CA TYR A 125 -2.13 4.27 10.40
C TYR A 125 -3.19 3.32 10.94
N ALA A 126 -2.82 2.53 11.95
CA ALA A 126 -3.76 1.83 12.82
C ALA A 126 -3.71 2.52 14.19
N ASP A 127 -4.82 3.12 14.60
CA ASP A 127 -4.86 4.07 15.69
C ASP A 127 -3.82 5.19 15.47
N GLU A 128 -2.74 5.22 16.25
CA GLU A 128 -1.65 6.19 16.08
C GLU A 128 -0.36 5.58 15.50
N GLU A 129 -0.35 4.26 15.24
CA GLU A 129 0.84 3.56 14.73
C GLU A 129 0.88 3.57 13.21
N LEU A 130 1.99 4.06 12.64
CA LEU A 130 2.25 3.99 11.20
C LEU A 130 2.46 2.52 10.78
N LEU A 131 1.70 2.07 9.79
CA LEU A 131 1.81 0.71 9.23
C LEU A 131 2.57 0.66 7.92
N GLY A 132 2.47 1.69 7.11
CA GLY A 132 3.13 1.71 5.82
C GLY A 132 2.81 2.95 4.98
N VAL A 133 3.54 3.05 3.88
CA VAL A 133 3.42 4.13 2.90
C VAL A 133 3.00 3.56 1.56
N ASN A 134 2.05 4.20 0.91
CA ASN A 134 1.65 3.89 -0.44
C ASN A 134 1.93 5.09 -1.34
N PRO A 135 2.74 4.94 -2.39
CA PRO A 135 2.91 5.98 -3.41
C PRO A 135 1.59 6.21 -4.16
N PRO A 136 1.47 7.30 -4.93
CA PRO A 136 0.34 7.51 -5.81
C PRO A 136 0.11 6.30 -6.72
N MET A 137 -1.14 6.00 -7.04
CA MET A 137 -1.48 4.89 -7.95
C MET A 137 -0.81 5.03 -9.31
N PHE A 138 -0.68 6.27 -9.78
CA PHE A 138 -0.01 6.61 -11.03
C PHE A 138 1.03 7.69 -10.77
N ILE A 139 2.20 7.52 -11.37
CA ILE A 139 3.26 8.53 -11.38
C ILE A 139 3.56 8.96 -12.82
N GLU A 140 3.95 10.21 -12.97
CA GLU A 140 4.42 10.79 -14.23
C GLU A 140 5.94 10.95 -14.16
N VAL A 141 6.65 10.22 -14.99
CA VAL A 141 8.10 10.08 -14.91
C VAL A 141 8.74 10.18 -16.28
N GLU A 142 10.00 10.61 -16.29
CA GLU A 142 10.85 10.61 -17.46
C GLU A 142 11.61 9.29 -17.62
N ILE A 143 11.77 8.83 -18.85
CA ILE A 143 12.66 7.71 -19.18
C ILE A 143 14.09 8.26 -19.21
N THR A 144 14.91 7.83 -18.24
CA THR A 144 16.29 8.28 -18.11
C THR A 144 17.26 7.45 -18.94
N GLU A 145 16.93 6.16 -19.18
CA GLU A 145 17.74 5.25 -19.96
C GLU A 145 16.88 4.18 -20.63
N THR A 146 17.09 3.95 -21.91
CA THR A 146 16.52 2.83 -22.66
C THR A 146 17.31 2.57 -23.94
N GLU A 147 17.28 1.34 -24.43
CA GLU A 147 17.88 1.00 -25.70
C GLU A 147 17.08 1.61 -26.87
N PRO A 148 17.75 1.97 -27.97
CA PRO A 148 17.05 2.40 -29.19
C PRO A 148 16.18 1.25 -29.72
N GLY A 149 14.96 1.56 -30.14
CA GLY A 149 14.10 0.59 -30.80
C GLY A 149 14.60 0.27 -32.20
N PHE A 150 14.82 -1.00 -32.52
CA PHE A 150 15.20 -1.41 -33.86
C PHE A 150 13.96 -1.48 -34.77
N LYS A 151 14.07 -0.93 -35.99
CA LYS A 151 13.09 -1.13 -37.07
C LYS A 151 13.12 -2.60 -37.49
N GLY A 152 12.19 -3.39 -37.05
CA GLY A 152 12.10 -4.83 -37.34
C GLY A 152 11.36 -5.60 -36.23
N ASP A 153 11.45 -5.12 -34.98
CA ASP A 153 10.77 -5.74 -33.82
C ASP A 153 9.31 -5.28 -33.64
N THR A 154 8.76 -4.54 -34.60
CA THR A 154 7.40 -3.99 -34.55
C THR A 154 6.30 -5.01 -34.85
N VAL A 155 6.64 -6.26 -35.09
CA VAL A 155 5.65 -7.30 -35.31
C VAL A 155 5.11 -7.73 -33.94
N GLN A 156 3.95 -7.17 -33.58
CA GLN A 156 3.12 -7.51 -32.41
C GLN A 156 3.63 -7.05 -31.04
N GLY A 157 3.68 -5.72 -30.81
CA GLY A 157 3.62 -5.22 -29.42
C GLY A 157 4.84 -5.52 -28.55
N GLY A 158 6.05 -5.59 -29.13
CA GLY A 158 7.28 -5.80 -28.38
C GLY A 158 7.51 -4.71 -27.32
N THR A 159 8.08 -5.10 -26.18
CA THR A 159 8.49 -4.20 -25.11
C THR A 159 10.00 -4.28 -24.92
N LYS A 160 10.57 -3.22 -24.37
CA LYS A 160 11.97 -3.13 -23.97
C LYS A 160 12.11 -2.60 -22.55
N PRO A 161 13.22 -2.90 -21.85
CA PRO A 161 13.48 -2.33 -20.55
C PRO A 161 13.79 -0.84 -20.67
N ALA A 162 13.30 -0.05 -19.72
CA ALA A 162 13.61 1.35 -19.56
C ALA A 162 13.79 1.68 -18.09
N VAL A 163 14.81 2.47 -17.77
CA VAL A 163 15.02 3.06 -16.44
C VAL A 163 14.32 4.40 -16.42
N ILE A 164 13.54 4.63 -15.37
CA ILE A 164 12.82 5.88 -15.15
C ILE A 164 13.51 6.73 -14.07
N GLU A 165 13.16 8.02 -13.98
CA GLU A 165 13.82 8.99 -13.09
C GLU A 165 13.85 8.59 -11.61
N THR A 166 12.95 7.72 -11.15
CA THR A 166 12.98 7.16 -9.79
C THR A 166 13.98 6.02 -9.61
N GLY A 167 14.68 5.61 -10.65
CA GLY A 167 15.63 4.50 -10.64
C GLY A 167 15.02 3.12 -10.86
N ALA A 168 13.70 3.01 -11.00
CA ALA A 168 13.04 1.74 -11.31
C ALA A 168 13.24 1.36 -12.78
N THR A 169 13.33 0.05 -13.05
CA THR A 169 13.33 -0.49 -14.42
C THR A 169 11.94 -1.06 -14.72
N ILE A 170 11.33 -0.63 -15.80
CA ILE A 170 10.02 -1.08 -16.27
C ILE A 170 10.06 -1.52 -17.72
N GLN A 171 9.04 -2.26 -18.15
CA GLN A 171 8.86 -2.62 -19.56
C GLN A 171 8.02 -1.56 -20.26
N VAL A 172 8.57 -1.01 -21.35
CA VAL A 172 7.92 0.03 -22.16
C VAL A 172 7.81 -0.41 -23.62
N PRO A 173 6.83 0.10 -24.39
CA PRO A 173 6.76 -0.14 -25.82
C PRO A 173 8.06 0.26 -26.58
N MET A 174 8.37 -0.50 -27.64
CA MET A 174 9.60 -0.31 -28.44
C MET A 174 9.77 1.10 -29.02
N TYR A 175 8.68 1.83 -29.26
CA TYR A 175 8.71 3.16 -29.88
C TYR A 175 9.12 4.30 -28.92
N LEU A 176 9.17 4.05 -27.61
CA LEU A 176 9.55 5.06 -26.62
C LEU A 176 11.07 5.25 -26.57
N ASN A 177 11.50 6.48 -26.35
CA ASN A 177 12.90 6.88 -26.31
C ASN A 177 13.26 7.52 -24.96
N GLN A 178 14.55 7.61 -24.69
CA GLN A 178 15.09 8.37 -23.58
C GLN A 178 14.62 9.83 -23.65
N GLY A 179 14.32 10.45 -22.53
CA GLY A 179 13.82 11.82 -22.40
C GLY A 179 12.31 11.95 -22.58
N GLU A 180 11.61 10.90 -22.96
CA GLU A 180 10.15 10.93 -23.05
C GLU A 180 9.49 10.76 -21.68
N ARG A 181 8.39 11.50 -21.47
CA ARG A 181 7.58 11.40 -20.25
C ARG A 181 6.46 10.40 -20.44
N ILE A 182 6.27 9.59 -19.42
CA ILE A 182 5.27 8.51 -19.41
C ILE A 182 4.52 8.47 -18.08
N LYS A 183 3.35 7.87 -18.13
CA LYS A 183 2.54 7.53 -16.95
C LYS A 183 2.70 6.05 -16.63
N VAL A 184 2.99 5.75 -15.37
CA VAL A 184 3.23 4.38 -14.88
C VAL A 184 2.25 4.07 -13.77
N ASP A 185 1.68 2.86 -13.78
CA ASP A 185 0.88 2.32 -12.67
C ASP A 185 1.83 1.71 -11.63
N THR A 186 1.94 2.32 -10.46
CA THR A 186 2.86 1.89 -9.39
C THR A 186 2.50 0.56 -8.75
N ARG A 187 1.23 0.12 -8.85
CA ARG A 187 0.76 -1.15 -8.29
C ARG A 187 1.26 -2.34 -9.11
N THR A 188 1.40 -2.16 -10.41
CA THR A 188 1.77 -3.21 -11.35
C THR A 188 3.15 -3.00 -11.97
N GLY A 189 3.73 -1.80 -11.85
CA GLY A 189 4.96 -1.40 -12.51
C GLY A 189 4.83 -1.32 -14.03
N LYS A 190 3.62 -1.12 -14.56
CA LYS A 190 3.36 -1.14 -15.99
C LYS A 190 3.21 0.26 -16.57
N PHE A 191 3.74 0.43 -17.77
CA PHE A 191 3.47 1.59 -18.61
C PHE A 191 1.96 1.71 -18.87
N VAL A 192 1.43 2.93 -18.78
CA VAL A 192 0.02 3.25 -19.05
C VAL A 192 -0.11 4.01 -20.35
N GLN A 193 0.59 5.13 -20.46
CA GLN A 193 0.55 6.00 -21.64
C GLN A 193 1.77 6.92 -21.72
N ARG A 194 2.03 7.42 -22.89
CA ARG A 194 2.94 8.54 -23.15
C ARG A 194 2.23 9.86 -22.82
N LEU A 195 2.97 10.83 -22.28
CA LEU A 195 2.49 12.18 -21.94
C LEU A 195 2.87 13.21 -23.01
#